data_80cdfab32e6a629f58e79f11833a0bc3
#
_entry.id   80cdfab32e6a629f58e79f11833a0bc3
#
_cell.length_a   1.000
_cell.length_b   1.000
_cell.length_c   1.000
_cell.angle_alpha   90.00
_cell.angle_beta   90.00
_cell.angle_gamma   90.00
#
_symmetry.space_group_name_H-M   'P 1'
#
loop_
_entity.id
_entity.type
_entity.pdbx_description
1 polymer ?
#
loop_
_entity_poly.entity_id
_entity_poly.type
_entity_poly.pdbx_seq_one_letter_code
_entity_poly.pdbx_strand_id
1 'polypeptide(L)'
;MYTAEYEGINSFLTGSCRLLLNEAHKRETRGNICFELCEPYMFKIKNPCARHITIPQRKWFKTLPYAESLWMASGRNDLDFITYYLDRMSDFSDDNVMMRGGYGPRLRHYNGRLSDYESAKLQSESEKETDQFRYVVECFKADINTRRSIISIGDPMKDCFDESHLLKQTKDIPCTRMLQFIKQPDTNKLNLIVTMRSNDLIWGASAVNIFNFTFMQEYFAAILGLEIGDYIHIANNMHYYDRHSDMVRDLAKIVDVEDKGFPLQKQFHSLKEFDDSVCILAKEEYLMRQQG
;
A
#
# COMPACT_ATOMS: atom_id res chain seq x y z
N MET A 1 11.22 20.60 1.62
CA MET A 1 10.99 19.14 1.52
C MET A 1 11.59 18.46 2.76
N TYR A 2 10.81 17.61 3.42
CA TYR A 2 11.28 16.83 4.57
C TYR A 2 11.88 15.52 4.11
N THR A 3 13.00 15.10 4.72
CA THR A 3 13.66 13.82 4.41
C THR A 3 14.08 13.12 5.68
N ALA A 4 14.00 11.78 5.70
CA ALA A 4 14.49 10.97 6.82
C ALA A 4 14.88 9.55 6.37
N GLU A 5 15.70 8.88 7.19
CA GLU A 5 16.01 7.46 7.06
C GLU A 5 15.68 6.73 8.37
N TYR A 6 15.09 5.56 8.25
CA TYR A 6 14.67 4.73 9.37
C TYR A 6 15.15 3.30 9.17
N GLU A 7 15.35 2.58 10.25
CA GLU A 7 15.66 1.16 10.19
C GLU A 7 14.43 0.34 9.80
N GLY A 8 13.27 0.60 10.40
CA GLY A 8 12.02 -0.08 10.12
C GLY A 8 10.79 0.76 10.48
N ILE A 9 9.64 0.08 10.65
CA ILE A 9 8.34 0.74 10.84
C ILE A 9 8.20 1.42 12.20
N ASN A 10 8.82 0.90 13.27
CA ASN A 10 8.70 1.47 14.61
C ASN A 10 9.47 2.80 14.72
N SER A 11 10.70 2.84 14.21
CA SER A 11 11.50 4.06 14.15
C SER A 11 10.86 5.10 13.20
N PHE A 12 10.31 4.66 12.05
CA PHE A 12 9.52 5.52 11.17
C PHE A 12 8.34 6.13 11.91
N LEU A 13 7.53 5.33 12.60
CA LEU A 13 6.32 5.79 13.27
C LEU A 13 6.62 6.85 14.33
N THR A 14 7.57 6.56 15.24
CA THR A 14 7.92 7.49 16.31
C THR A 14 8.60 8.75 15.80
N GLY A 15 9.48 8.60 14.81
CA GLY A 15 10.17 9.73 14.15
C GLY A 15 9.20 10.63 13.39
N SER A 16 8.25 10.06 12.65
CA SER A 16 7.24 10.81 11.91
C SER A 16 6.22 11.49 12.84
N CYS A 17 5.88 10.87 13.99
CA CYS A 17 5.09 11.54 15.01
C CYS A 17 5.78 12.80 15.54
N ARG A 18 7.10 12.74 15.84
CA ARG A 18 7.87 13.91 16.25
C ARG A 18 7.92 14.97 15.17
N LEU A 19 8.17 14.59 13.93
CA LEU A 19 8.19 15.54 12.81
C LEU A 19 6.85 16.28 12.68
N LEU A 20 5.74 15.53 12.66
CA LEU A 20 4.40 16.13 12.52
C LEU A 20 4.00 17.01 13.70
N LEU A 21 4.39 16.68 14.94
CA LEU A 21 4.14 17.55 16.09
C LEU A 21 4.88 18.89 16.01
N ASN A 22 6.06 18.90 15.41
CA ASN A 22 6.91 20.08 15.32
C ASN A 22 6.60 20.95 14.10
N GLU A 23 6.24 20.33 12.98
CA GLU A 23 6.23 20.99 11.67
C GLU A 23 4.83 21.07 11.02
N ALA A 24 3.85 20.29 11.50
CA ALA A 24 2.54 20.23 10.84
C ALA A 24 1.66 21.44 11.18
N HIS A 25 0.89 21.87 10.19
CA HIS A 25 -0.07 22.95 10.29
C HIS A 25 -1.49 22.39 10.32
N LYS A 26 -2.34 23.04 11.13
CA LYS A 26 -3.75 22.70 11.21
C LYS A 26 -4.46 23.08 9.92
N ARG A 27 -5.25 22.14 9.38
CA ARG A 27 -6.17 22.35 8.26
C ARG A 27 -7.53 21.73 8.56
N GLU A 28 -8.58 22.38 8.12
CA GLU A 28 -9.91 21.79 8.07
C GLU A 28 -10.19 21.30 6.65
N THR A 29 -10.56 20.04 6.50
CA THR A 29 -10.90 19.44 5.22
C THR A 29 -11.99 18.39 5.38
N ARG A 30 -13.00 18.43 4.51
CA ARG A 30 -14.14 17.48 4.51
C ARG A 30 -14.80 17.33 5.90
N GLY A 31 -14.93 18.44 6.64
CA GLY A 31 -15.51 18.45 7.99
C GLY A 31 -14.65 17.82 9.08
N ASN A 32 -13.37 17.52 8.80
CA ASN A 32 -12.42 17.00 9.76
C ASN A 32 -11.25 17.98 9.94
N ILE A 33 -10.70 18.01 11.15
CA ILE A 33 -9.44 18.70 11.45
C ILE A 33 -8.31 17.70 11.23
N CYS A 34 -7.30 18.10 10.47
CA CYS A 34 -6.05 17.39 10.30
C CYS A 34 -4.85 18.31 10.54
N PHE A 35 -3.71 17.70 10.82
CA PHE A 35 -2.40 18.34 10.94
C PHE A 35 -1.51 17.79 9.84
N GLU A 36 -1.07 18.64 8.92
CA GLU A 36 -0.35 18.24 7.71
C GLU A 36 0.97 18.99 7.53
N LEU A 37 1.94 18.32 6.93
CA LEU A 37 3.17 18.97 6.49
C LEU A 37 2.89 19.87 5.28
N CYS A 38 3.53 21.03 5.23
CA CYS A 38 3.39 21.98 4.12
C CYS A 38 4.12 21.53 2.85
N GLU A 39 5.08 20.62 2.97
CA GLU A 39 5.93 20.15 1.88
C GLU A 39 5.95 18.61 1.85
N PRO A 40 6.32 18.01 0.69
CA PRO A 40 6.46 16.57 0.58
C PRO A 40 7.42 15.99 1.61
N TYR A 41 7.08 14.81 2.12
CA TYR A 41 7.92 14.02 2.98
C TYR A 41 8.42 12.78 2.25
N MET A 42 9.73 12.70 2.05
CA MET A 42 10.40 11.53 1.50
C MET A 42 11.16 10.81 2.62
N PHE A 43 10.91 9.53 2.78
CA PHE A 43 11.64 8.74 3.75
C PHE A 43 12.08 7.40 3.18
N LYS A 44 13.12 6.84 3.78
CA LYS A 44 13.67 5.53 3.45
C LYS A 44 13.60 4.60 4.65
N ILE A 45 13.18 3.35 4.42
CA ILE A 45 13.25 2.24 5.35
C ILE A 45 14.31 1.28 4.85
N LYS A 46 15.38 1.08 5.65
CA LYS A 46 16.55 0.26 5.28
C LYS A 46 16.27 -1.23 5.40
N ASN A 47 15.42 -1.62 6.35
CA ASN A 47 15.00 -3.00 6.55
C ASN A 47 13.49 -3.14 6.28
N PRO A 48 13.06 -3.35 5.02
CA PRO A 48 11.64 -3.50 4.68
C PRO A 48 10.96 -4.70 5.35
N CYS A 49 11.70 -5.69 5.82
CA CYS A 49 11.16 -6.80 6.59
C CYS A 49 10.79 -6.40 8.04
N ALA A 50 11.29 -5.27 8.55
CA ALA A 50 10.91 -4.71 9.85
C ALA A 50 9.63 -3.88 9.74
N ARG A 51 8.55 -4.53 9.27
CA ARG A 51 7.24 -3.92 8.96
C ARG A 51 6.16 -4.13 10.03
N HIS A 52 6.46 -4.90 11.08
CA HIS A 52 5.52 -5.12 12.18
C HIS A 52 5.66 -4.06 13.26
N ILE A 53 4.56 -3.39 13.57
CA ILE A 53 4.55 -2.45 14.69
C ILE A 53 4.45 -3.25 15.99
N THR A 54 5.47 -3.10 16.82
CA THR A 54 5.57 -3.76 18.12
C THR A 54 5.30 -2.81 19.29
N ILE A 55 5.08 -1.53 19.02
CA ILE A 55 4.81 -0.48 20.00
C ILE A 55 3.37 -0.63 20.53
N PRO A 56 3.15 -0.99 21.81
CA PRO A 56 1.80 -1.27 22.34
C PRO A 56 0.85 -0.08 22.25
N GLN A 57 1.35 1.15 22.40
CA GLN A 57 0.56 2.38 22.35
C GLN A 57 -0.13 2.60 21.00
N ARG A 58 0.43 2.02 19.92
CA ARG A 58 -0.16 2.09 18.58
C ARG A 58 -1.42 1.23 18.46
N LYS A 59 -1.58 0.19 19.29
CA LYS A 59 -2.71 -0.76 19.22
C LYS A 59 -2.93 -1.28 17.80
N TRP A 60 -1.84 -1.71 17.17
CA TRP A 60 -1.87 -2.12 15.75
C TRP A 60 -2.59 -3.46 15.58
N PHE A 61 -3.57 -3.49 14.69
CA PHE A 61 -4.31 -4.71 14.34
C PHE A 61 -3.57 -5.44 13.21
N LYS A 62 -2.68 -6.35 13.60
CA LYS A 62 -1.73 -7.01 12.68
C LYS A 62 -2.38 -7.86 11.58
N THR A 63 -3.60 -8.35 11.77
CA THR A 63 -4.28 -9.21 10.79
C THR A 63 -4.70 -8.42 9.54
N LEU A 64 -5.10 -7.17 9.71
CA LEU A 64 -5.60 -6.33 8.61
C LEU A 64 -4.61 -6.19 7.45
N PRO A 65 -3.32 -5.81 7.64
CA PRO A 65 -2.42 -5.63 6.50
C PRO A 65 -2.09 -6.95 5.78
N TYR A 66 -2.14 -8.09 6.44
CA TYR A 66 -2.03 -9.38 5.76
C TYR A 66 -3.26 -9.68 4.90
N ALA A 67 -4.45 -9.45 5.43
CA ALA A 67 -5.70 -9.60 4.68
C ALA A 67 -5.73 -8.65 3.47
N GLU A 68 -5.39 -7.38 3.67
CA GLU A 68 -5.35 -6.40 2.59
C GLU A 68 -4.28 -6.75 1.53
N SER A 69 -3.11 -7.26 1.94
CA SER A 69 -2.11 -7.75 1.00
C SER A 69 -2.63 -8.91 0.13
N LEU A 70 -3.37 -9.84 0.73
CA LEU A 70 -4.00 -10.94 -0.01
C LEU A 70 -5.09 -10.41 -0.96
N TRP A 71 -5.93 -9.50 -0.48
CA TRP A 71 -6.99 -8.84 -1.26
C TRP A 71 -6.43 -8.13 -2.49
N MET A 72 -5.36 -7.36 -2.31
CA MET A 72 -4.64 -6.68 -3.40
C MET A 72 -3.98 -7.66 -4.38
N ALA A 73 -3.25 -8.66 -3.87
CA ALA A 73 -2.54 -9.63 -4.70
C ALA A 73 -3.49 -10.50 -5.53
N SER A 74 -4.70 -10.77 -4.99
CA SER A 74 -5.77 -11.50 -5.69
C SER A 74 -6.52 -10.65 -6.73
N GLY A 75 -6.17 -9.38 -6.90
CA GLY A 75 -6.86 -8.48 -7.84
C GLY A 75 -8.25 -8.05 -7.38
N ARG A 76 -8.58 -8.15 -6.09
CA ARG A 76 -9.91 -7.90 -5.53
C ARG A 76 -10.09 -6.46 -5.06
N ASN A 77 -11.35 -6.01 -5.05
CA ASN A 77 -11.77 -4.73 -4.48
C ASN A 77 -13.15 -4.81 -3.80
N ASP A 78 -13.69 -6.02 -3.61
CA ASP A 78 -15.00 -6.25 -3.00
C ASP A 78 -14.99 -5.97 -1.49
N LEU A 79 -16.12 -5.47 -0.98
CA LEU A 79 -16.32 -5.22 0.44
C LEU A 79 -16.53 -6.51 1.25
N ASP A 80 -17.11 -7.55 0.67
CA ASP A 80 -17.38 -8.82 1.35
C ASP A 80 -16.14 -9.40 2.06
N PHE A 81 -14.98 -9.28 1.41
CA PHE A 81 -13.72 -9.70 2.00
C PHE A 81 -13.22 -8.72 3.06
N ILE A 82 -13.04 -7.46 2.69
CA ILE A 82 -12.26 -6.52 3.51
C ILE A 82 -13.02 -6.05 4.77
N THR A 83 -14.35 -5.99 4.73
CA THR A 83 -15.16 -5.58 5.88
C THR A 83 -15.17 -6.61 7.01
N TYR A 84 -14.92 -7.88 6.72
CA TYR A 84 -14.72 -8.88 7.76
C TYR A 84 -13.54 -8.53 8.69
N TYR A 85 -12.46 -7.98 8.12
CA TYR A 85 -11.28 -7.55 8.86
C TYR A 85 -11.40 -6.13 9.39
N LEU A 86 -12.18 -5.28 8.71
CA LEU A 86 -12.35 -3.89 9.06
C LEU A 86 -13.70 -3.35 8.54
N ASP A 87 -14.71 -3.45 9.36
CA ASP A 87 -16.09 -3.04 9.06
C ASP A 87 -16.19 -1.60 8.49
N ARG A 88 -15.39 -0.67 9.04
CA ARG A 88 -15.35 0.71 8.58
C ARG A 88 -14.94 0.92 7.11
N MET A 89 -14.46 -0.10 6.40
CA MET A 89 -14.18 0.05 4.97
C MET A 89 -15.46 0.39 4.18
N SER A 90 -16.62 -0.05 4.64
CA SER A 90 -17.92 0.32 4.06
C SER A 90 -18.19 1.84 4.04
N ASP A 91 -17.67 2.60 5.02
CA ASP A 91 -17.83 4.06 5.09
C ASP A 91 -17.23 4.79 3.87
N PHE A 92 -16.25 4.19 3.22
CA PHE A 92 -15.53 4.74 2.07
C PHE A 92 -16.07 4.24 0.73
N SER A 93 -16.95 3.25 0.71
CA SER A 93 -17.57 2.77 -0.52
C SER A 93 -18.67 3.71 -1.00
N ASP A 94 -18.81 3.84 -2.32
CA ASP A 94 -19.86 4.63 -2.95
C ASP A 94 -21.16 3.81 -3.16
N ASP A 95 -21.04 2.47 -3.30
CA ASP A 95 -22.14 1.56 -3.66
C ASP A 95 -22.41 0.46 -2.61
N ASN A 96 -21.61 0.37 -1.56
CA ASN A 96 -21.62 -0.68 -0.54
C ASN A 96 -21.35 -2.10 -1.10
N VAL A 97 -20.71 -2.20 -2.26
CA VAL A 97 -20.35 -3.46 -2.91
C VAL A 97 -18.85 -3.58 -3.05
N MET A 98 -18.19 -2.51 -3.46
CA MET A 98 -16.75 -2.50 -3.71
C MET A 98 -16.07 -1.20 -3.26
N MET A 99 -14.75 -1.28 -3.13
CA MET A 99 -13.87 -0.14 -3.04
C MET A 99 -13.48 0.29 -4.45
N ARG A 100 -14.04 1.42 -4.90
CA ARG A 100 -13.83 1.94 -6.25
C ARG A 100 -12.35 2.24 -6.52
N GLY A 101 -11.67 2.84 -5.57
CA GLY A 101 -10.24 3.13 -5.58
C GLY A 101 -9.36 1.96 -5.14
N GLY A 102 -9.94 0.79 -4.88
CA GLY A 102 -9.21 -0.41 -4.46
C GLY A 102 -8.05 -0.75 -5.38
N TYR A 103 -6.91 -1.12 -4.80
CA TYR A 103 -5.68 -1.30 -5.57
C TYR A 103 -5.64 -2.65 -6.32
N GLY A 104 -6.33 -3.68 -5.83
CA GLY A 104 -6.26 -5.02 -6.42
C GLY A 104 -6.49 -5.05 -7.93
N PRO A 105 -7.65 -4.59 -8.45
CA PRO A 105 -7.89 -4.57 -9.89
C PRO A 105 -6.92 -3.67 -10.65
N ARG A 106 -6.47 -2.57 -10.02
CA ARG A 106 -5.49 -1.66 -10.63
C ARG A 106 -4.12 -2.31 -10.78
N LEU A 107 -3.77 -3.21 -9.89
CA LEU A 107 -2.54 -4.01 -9.96
C LEU A 107 -2.61 -5.14 -10.99
N ARG A 108 -3.75 -5.87 -11.02
CA ARG A 108 -3.85 -7.16 -11.72
C ARG A 108 -4.70 -7.12 -12.99
N HIS A 109 -5.62 -6.14 -13.10
CA HIS A 109 -6.64 -6.07 -14.15
C HIS A 109 -6.78 -4.66 -14.72
N TYR A 110 -5.67 -3.92 -14.82
CA TYR A 110 -5.70 -2.53 -15.30
C TYR A 110 -6.25 -2.44 -16.73
N ASN A 111 -7.35 -1.74 -16.93
CA ASN A 111 -8.06 -1.78 -18.20
C ASN A 111 -8.21 -0.42 -18.93
N GLY A 112 -7.87 0.71 -18.27
CA GLY A 112 -7.93 2.05 -18.89
C GLY A 112 -9.33 2.50 -19.34
N ARG A 113 -10.41 1.88 -18.87
CA ARG A 113 -11.81 2.24 -19.23
C ARG A 113 -12.34 3.33 -18.32
N LEU A 114 -13.37 4.07 -18.77
CA LEU A 114 -14.09 5.06 -17.97
C LEU A 114 -14.88 4.41 -16.82
N SER A 115 -15.44 3.21 -17.04
CA SER A 115 -16.19 2.48 -16.02
C SER A 115 -15.28 2.02 -14.89
N ASP A 116 -15.80 2.04 -13.68
CA ASP A 116 -15.14 1.45 -12.51
C ASP A 116 -14.93 -0.06 -12.70
N TYR A 117 -14.00 -0.63 -11.93
CA TYR A 117 -13.79 -2.07 -11.92
C TYR A 117 -15.02 -2.75 -11.32
N GLU A 118 -15.47 -3.81 -11.94
CA GLU A 118 -16.49 -4.66 -11.34
C GLU A 118 -15.93 -5.35 -10.11
N SER A 119 -16.79 -5.61 -9.11
CA SER A 119 -16.37 -6.36 -7.92
C SER A 119 -15.81 -7.72 -8.34
N ALA A 120 -14.61 -8.02 -7.88
CA ALA A 120 -13.81 -9.10 -8.39
C ALA A 120 -14.52 -10.46 -8.25
N LYS A 121 -15.08 -10.91 -9.31
CA LYS A 121 -14.99 -12.34 -9.62
C LYS A 121 -13.54 -12.57 -10.01
N LEU A 122 -12.92 -13.65 -9.53
CA LEU A 122 -11.67 -14.18 -10.10
C LEU A 122 -11.89 -14.29 -11.60
N GLN A 123 -11.51 -13.24 -12.33
CA GLN A 123 -11.91 -13.10 -13.71
C GLN A 123 -10.92 -13.88 -14.56
N SER A 124 -11.46 -14.63 -15.48
CA SER A 124 -10.73 -15.10 -16.65
C SER A 124 -10.01 -13.91 -17.30
N GLU A 125 -8.74 -14.10 -17.63
CA GLU A 125 -7.91 -13.11 -18.33
C GLU A 125 -8.70 -12.50 -19.51
N SER A 126 -9.03 -11.21 -19.38
CA SER A 126 -9.55 -10.46 -20.52
C SER A 126 -8.36 -10.00 -21.33
N GLU A 127 -8.32 -10.29 -22.64
CA GLU A 127 -7.26 -9.87 -23.58
C GLU A 127 -7.02 -8.35 -23.59
N LYS A 128 -7.88 -7.56 -22.93
CA LYS A 128 -7.86 -6.10 -22.90
C LYS A 128 -7.37 -5.52 -21.56
N GLU A 129 -6.96 -6.36 -20.63
CA GLU A 129 -6.50 -5.96 -19.32
C GLU A 129 -4.99 -6.16 -19.18
N THR A 130 -4.36 -5.28 -18.39
CA THR A 130 -2.93 -5.37 -18.11
C THR A 130 -2.72 -5.84 -16.68
N ASP A 131 -2.15 -7.03 -16.53
CA ASP A 131 -1.55 -7.46 -15.27
C ASP A 131 -0.21 -6.76 -15.07
N GLN A 132 -0.19 -5.76 -14.20
CA GLN A 132 1.01 -4.97 -13.96
C GLN A 132 2.07 -5.75 -13.17
N PHE A 133 1.71 -6.82 -12.44
CA PHE A 133 2.70 -7.73 -11.83
C PHE A 133 3.49 -8.47 -12.91
N ARG A 134 2.78 -8.99 -13.91
CA ARG A 134 3.42 -9.61 -15.06
C ARG A 134 4.32 -8.60 -15.80
N TYR A 135 3.85 -7.36 -15.98
CA TYR A 135 4.66 -6.32 -16.63
C TYR A 135 5.98 -6.06 -15.89
N VAL A 136 5.95 -5.97 -14.56
CA VAL A 136 7.17 -5.83 -13.73
C VAL A 136 8.14 -6.96 -14.02
N VAL A 137 7.67 -8.21 -13.95
CA VAL A 137 8.52 -9.40 -14.17
C VAL A 137 9.12 -9.40 -15.58
N GLU A 138 8.33 -9.11 -16.61
CA GLU A 138 8.81 -9.06 -18.00
C GLU A 138 9.82 -7.92 -18.24
N CYS A 139 9.68 -6.78 -17.56
CA CYS A 139 10.68 -5.71 -17.61
C CYS A 139 12.05 -6.19 -17.11
N PHE A 140 12.10 -6.90 -15.98
CA PHE A 140 13.35 -7.41 -15.41
C PHE A 140 13.93 -8.59 -16.19
N LYS A 141 13.10 -9.43 -16.81
CA LYS A 141 13.57 -10.47 -17.75
C LYS A 141 14.21 -9.89 -18.99
N ALA A 142 13.65 -8.79 -19.51
CA ALA A 142 14.20 -8.12 -20.69
C ALA A 142 15.51 -7.38 -20.38
N ASP A 143 15.61 -6.76 -19.21
CA ASP A 143 16.79 -6.02 -18.77
C ASP A 143 16.79 -5.96 -17.23
N ILE A 144 17.76 -6.62 -16.58
CA ILE A 144 17.91 -6.63 -15.12
C ILE A 144 18.14 -5.22 -14.53
N ASN A 145 18.65 -4.29 -15.34
CA ASN A 145 18.88 -2.90 -14.95
C ASN A 145 17.76 -1.96 -15.45
N THR A 146 16.61 -2.51 -15.75
CA THR A 146 15.45 -1.76 -16.26
C THR A 146 15.06 -0.59 -15.36
N ARG A 147 14.65 0.52 -15.96
CA ARG A 147 14.02 1.67 -15.29
C ARG A 147 12.53 1.78 -15.62
N ARG A 148 11.99 0.81 -16.37
CA ARG A 148 10.62 0.82 -16.89
C ARG A 148 9.63 0.09 -15.98
N SER A 149 10.10 -0.56 -14.93
CA SER A 149 9.29 -1.38 -14.04
C SER A 149 8.44 -0.51 -13.11
N ILE A 150 7.37 0.06 -13.66
CA ILE A 150 6.44 0.95 -12.97
C ILE A 150 5.06 0.31 -12.95
N ILE A 151 4.42 0.37 -11.79
CA ILE A 151 3.00 0.09 -11.59
C ILE A 151 2.27 1.42 -11.39
N SER A 152 1.25 1.68 -12.21
CA SER A 152 0.37 2.83 -12.08
C SER A 152 -0.89 2.45 -11.30
N ILE A 153 -1.14 3.12 -10.18
CA ILE A 153 -2.38 2.95 -9.40
C ILE A 153 -3.39 4.02 -9.79
N GLY A 154 -2.93 5.27 -9.96
CA GLY A 154 -3.78 6.36 -10.43
C GLY A 154 -4.20 6.16 -11.87
N ASP A 155 -5.48 6.31 -12.13
CA ASP A 155 -6.08 6.19 -13.46
C ASP A 155 -6.93 7.43 -13.74
N PRO A 156 -6.40 8.43 -14.51
CA PRO A 156 -7.14 9.65 -14.81
C PRO A 156 -8.49 9.39 -15.50
N MET A 157 -8.59 8.32 -16.29
CA MET A 157 -9.85 7.97 -16.97
C MET A 157 -10.96 7.59 -15.98
N LYS A 158 -10.58 6.94 -14.86
CA LYS A 158 -11.53 6.52 -13.82
C LYS A 158 -11.70 7.56 -12.71
N ASP A 159 -10.62 8.32 -12.40
CA ASP A 159 -10.53 9.05 -11.16
C ASP A 159 -10.94 10.53 -11.27
N CYS A 160 -10.85 11.13 -12.50
CA CYS A 160 -10.99 12.58 -12.63
C CYS A 160 -12.42 13.01 -12.92
N PHE A 161 -13.07 12.39 -13.90
CA PHE A 161 -14.38 12.81 -14.39
C PHE A 161 -15.32 11.62 -14.52
N ASP A 162 -16.62 11.88 -14.39
CA ASP A 162 -17.68 10.92 -14.70
C ASP A 162 -18.02 10.91 -16.21
N GLU A 163 -18.98 10.10 -16.61
CA GLU A 163 -19.43 9.98 -18.01
C GLU A 163 -20.04 11.28 -18.57
N SER A 164 -20.49 12.18 -17.71
CA SER A 164 -21.00 13.50 -18.06
C SER A 164 -19.91 14.57 -18.11
N HIS A 165 -18.63 14.18 -17.99
CA HIS A 165 -17.47 15.08 -17.92
C HIS A 165 -17.51 16.07 -16.74
N LEU A 166 -18.23 15.74 -15.67
CA LEU A 166 -18.21 16.48 -14.41
C LEU A 166 -17.17 15.87 -13.47
N LEU A 167 -16.66 16.68 -12.54
CA LEU A 167 -15.73 16.20 -11.51
C LEU A 167 -16.36 15.02 -10.77
N LYS A 168 -15.69 13.87 -10.82
CA LYS A 168 -16.21 12.62 -10.24
C LYS A 168 -16.46 12.78 -8.74
N GLN A 169 -17.70 12.58 -8.34
CA GLN A 169 -18.10 12.59 -6.94
C GLN A 169 -17.91 11.19 -6.37
N THR A 170 -16.92 11.00 -5.53
CA THR A 170 -16.59 9.72 -4.91
C THR A 170 -15.91 9.92 -3.56
N LYS A 171 -16.15 9.00 -2.64
CA LYS A 171 -15.46 8.95 -1.34
C LYS A 171 -14.06 8.33 -1.47
N ASP A 172 -13.83 7.53 -2.52
CA ASP A 172 -12.67 6.67 -2.66
C ASP A 172 -11.84 6.97 -3.93
N ILE A 173 -10.90 7.91 -3.82
CA ILE A 173 -9.88 8.16 -4.83
C ILE A 173 -8.54 7.63 -4.32
N PRO A 174 -7.82 6.76 -5.08
CA PRO A 174 -6.54 6.20 -4.65
C PRO A 174 -5.56 7.25 -4.17
N CYS A 175 -5.00 7.02 -2.99
CA CYS A 175 -3.92 7.86 -2.45
C CYS A 175 -2.57 7.53 -3.08
N THR A 176 -2.29 6.26 -3.31
CA THR A 176 -1.10 5.81 -4.05
C THR A 176 -1.24 6.17 -5.53
N ARG A 177 -0.17 6.69 -6.12
CA ARG A 177 -0.16 7.07 -7.54
C ARG A 177 0.65 6.10 -8.38
N MET A 178 1.85 5.73 -7.91
CA MET A 178 2.72 4.80 -8.61
C MET A 178 3.67 4.07 -7.66
N LEU A 179 4.13 2.90 -8.11
CA LEU A 179 5.22 2.15 -7.52
C LEU A 179 6.27 1.90 -8.60
N GLN A 180 7.56 1.99 -8.26
CA GLN A 180 8.64 1.69 -9.19
C GLN A 180 9.64 0.73 -8.54
N PHE A 181 9.93 -0.35 -9.23
CA PHE A 181 10.95 -1.33 -8.83
C PHE A 181 12.24 -1.06 -9.58
N ILE A 182 13.34 -0.93 -8.85
CA ILE A 182 14.67 -0.66 -9.44
C ILE A 182 15.71 -1.51 -8.71
N LYS A 183 16.52 -2.24 -9.47
CA LYS A 183 17.71 -2.87 -8.92
C LYS A 183 18.76 -1.80 -8.58
N GLN A 184 19.34 -1.86 -7.39
CA GLN A 184 20.44 -0.97 -7.02
C GLN A 184 21.67 -1.22 -7.90
N PRO A 185 22.37 -0.17 -8.36
CA PRO A 185 23.64 -0.33 -9.06
C PRO A 185 24.64 -1.16 -8.23
N ASP A 186 25.43 -1.99 -8.91
CA ASP A 186 26.52 -2.78 -8.34
C ASP A 186 26.14 -3.73 -7.19
N THR A 187 24.85 -3.98 -7.00
CA THR A 187 24.32 -4.91 -5.99
C THR A 187 23.32 -5.89 -6.60
N ASN A 188 22.86 -6.87 -5.82
CA ASN A 188 21.75 -7.75 -6.19
C ASN A 188 20.45 -7.38 -5.44
N LYS A 189 20.25 -6.11 -5.11
CA LYS A 189 19.15 -5.65 -4.26
C LYS A 189 18.07 -4.92 -5.07
N LEU A 190 16.81 -5.24 -4.78
CA LEU A 190 15.63 -4.63 -5.37
C LEU A 190 15.10 -3.52 -4.46
N ASN A 191 15.15 -2.28 -4.90
CA ASN A 191 14.48 -1.15 -4.25
C ASN A 191 13.03 -1.05 -4.72
N LEU A 192 12.17 -0.56 -3.84
CA LEU A 192 10.83 -0.14 -4.18
C LEU A 192 10.64 1.34 -3.81
N ILE A 193 10.18 2.13 -4.79
CA ILE A 193 9.86 3.55 -4.63
C ILE A 193 8.36 3.70 -4.77
N VAL A 194 7.70 4.29 -3.77
CA VAL A 194 6.26 4.53 -3.74
C VAL A 194 5.96 6.01 -3.68
N THR A 195 5.04 6.48 -4.53
CA THR A 195 4.57 7.86 -4.53
C THR A 195 3.09 7.93 -4.20
N MET A 196 2.75 8.69 -3.15
CA MET A 196 1.39 8.93 -2.70
C MET A 196 1.06 10.43 -2.74
N ARG A 197 -0.15 10.77 -3.27
CA ARG A 197 -0.64 12.16 -3.27
C ARG A 197 -0.96 12.67 -1.85
N SER A 198 -1.35 11.76 -0.97
CA SER A 198 -1.74 12.03 0.41
C SER A 198 -1.58 10.75 1.23
N ASN A 199 -1.10 10.86 2.46
CA ASN A 199 -0.93 9.70 3.34
C ASN A 199 -1.19 10.08 4.80
N ASP A 200 -2.23 9.48 5.40
CA ASP A 200 -2.48 9.56 6.85
C ASP A 200 -1.44 8.70 7.58
N LEU A 201 -0.71 9.27 8.52
CA LEU A 201 0.32 8.57 9.28
C LEU A 201 -0.25 7.38 10.07
N ILE A 202 -1.41 7.56 10.69
CA ILE A 202 -1.98 6.55 11.61
C ILE A 202 -2.82 5.54 10.87
N TRP A 203 -3.73 5.99 10.01
CA TRP A 203 -4.64 5.11 9.28
C TRP A 203 -4.00 4.47 8.04
N GLY A 204 -3.24 5.23 7.27
CA GLY A 204 -2.63 4.78 6.02
C GLY A 204 -1.22 4.24 6.22
N ALA A 205 -0.24 5.14 6.39
CA ALA A 205 1.18 4.80 6.35
C ALA A 205 1.56 3.69 7.33
N SER A 206 1.25 3.87 8.62
CA SER A 206 1.64 2.91 9.65
C SER A 206 0.65 1.77 9.87
N ALA A 207 -0.61 1.89 9.41
CA ALA A 207 -1.54 0.78 9.57
C ALA A 207 -1.31 -0.32 8.51
N VAL A 208 -1.28 0.07 7.24
CA VAL A 208 -1.33 -0.87 6.12
C VAL A 208 -0.34 -0.56 4.99
N ASN A 209 -0.15 0.71 4.57
CA ASN A 209 0.54 1.00 3.31
C ASN A 209 2.01 0.54 3.30
N ILE A 210 2.79 0.90 4.33
CA ILE A 210 4.20 0.49 4.41
C ILE A 210 4.29 -1.04 4.49
N PHE A 211 3.41 -1.68 5.28
CA PHE A 211 3.37 -3.14 5.35
C PHE A 211 3.12 -3.75 3.96
N ASN A 212 2.04 -3.34 3.28
CA ASN A 212 1.63 -3.90 2.01
C ASN A 212 2.70 -3.73 0.93
N PHE A 213 3.30 -2.55 0.84
CA PHE A 213 4.30 -2.28 -0.19
C PHE A 213 5.65 -2.92 0.12
N THR A 214 6.09 -2.98 1.37
CA THR A 214 7.33 -3.69 1.73
C THR A 214 7.16 -5.21 1.61
N PHE A 215 5.96 -5.74 1.85
CA PHE A 215 5.62 -7.13 1.60
C PHE A 215 5.61 -7.43 0.09
N MET A 216 5.06 -6.50 -0.71
CA MET A 216 5.13 -6.56 -2.18
C MET A 216 6.58 -6.54 -2.67
N GLN A 217 7.44 -5.68 -2.15
CA GLN A 217 8.86 -5.65 -2.48
C GLN A 217 9.53 -7.01 -2.21
N GLU A 218 9.22 -7.65 -1.08
CA GLU A 218 9.80 -8.92 -0.68
C GLU A 218 9.42 -10.05 -1.64
N TYR A 219 8.13 -10.21 -1.98
CA TYR A 219 7.77 -11.28 -2.91
C TYR A 219 8.24 -11.02 -4.34
N PHE A 220 8.31 -9.76 -4.80
CA PHE A 220 8.93 -9.46 -6.09
C PHE A 220 10.45 -9.72 -6.08
N ALA A 221 11.15 -9.40 -5.00
CA ALA A 221 12.56 -9.74 -4.87
C ALA A 221 12.77 -11.27 -5.02
N ALA A 222 11.96 -12.07 -4.32
CA ALA A 222 12.00 -13.52 -4.43
C ALA A 222 11.71 -14.02 -5.86
N ILE A 223 10.64 -13.55 -6.51
CA ILE A 223 10.25 -13.91 -7.89
C ILE A 223 11.36 -13.59 -8.89
N LEU A 224 12.07 -12.46 -8.69
CA LEU A 224 13.13 -11.99 -9.58
C LEU A 224 14.52 -12.57 -9.25
N GLY A 225 14.64 -13.35 -8.18
CA GLY A 225 15.93 -13.86 -7.71
C GLY A 225 16.88 -12.76 -7.19
N LEU A 226 16.31 -11.67 -6.64
CA LEU A 226 17.03 -10.55 -6.07
C LEU A 226 16.92 -10.56 -4.55
N GLU A 227 17.82 -9.85 -3.88
CA GLU A 227 17.73 -9.54 -2.46
C GLU A 227 16.82 -8.31 -2.24
N ILE A 228 16.28 -8.17 -1.03
CA ILE A 228 15.51 -6.98 -0.66
C ILE A 228 16.46 -5.81 -0.45
N GLY A 229 16.20 -4.69 -1.15
CA GLY A 229 16.90 -3.43 -0.99
C GLY A 229 16.13 -2.44 -0.10
N ASP A 230 16.34 -1.15 -0.32
CA ASP A 230 15.67 -0.09 0.43
C ASP A 230 14.22 0.10 -0.05
N TYR A 231 13.34 0.43 0.88
CA TYR A 231 12.02 0.96 0.59
C TYR A 231 12.04 2.48 0.69
N ILE A 232 11.62 3.18 -0.37
CA ILE A 232 11.57 4.63 -0.43
C ILE A 232 10.13 5.07 -0.61
N HIS A 233 9.66 5.98 0.24
CA HIS A 233 8.30 6.48 0.21
C HIS A 233 8.26 7.98 0.07
N ILE A 234 7.42 8.47 -0.85
CA ILE A 234 7.20 9.89 -1.09
C ILE A 234 5.71 10.17 -0.83
N ALA A 235 5.43 10.89 0.25
CA ALA A 235 4.09 11.38 0.55
C ALA A 235 4.04 12.89 0.25
N ASN A 236 3.30 13.28 -0.79
CA ASN A 236 3.16 14.70 -1.15
C ASN A 236 2.44 15.51 -0.06
N ASN A 237 1.56 14.85 0.68
CA ASN A 237 0.88 15.40 1.85
C ASN A 237 0.84 14.33 2.95
N MET A 238 1.78 14.41 3.89
CA MET A 238 1.76 13.58 5.10
C MET A 238 0.98 14.32 6.19
N HIS A 239 0.04 13.62 6.84
CA HIS A 239 -0.84 14.20 7.85
C HIS A 239 -1.31 13.18 8.89
N TYR A 240 -1.93 13.67 9.97
CA TYR A 240 -2.77 12.89 10.87
C TYR A 240 -4.03 13.67 11.22
N TYR A 241 -5.12 12.97 11.55
CA TYR A 241 -6.38 13.58 11.99
C TYR A 241 -6.38 13.87 13.48
N ASP A 242 -7.05 14.94 13.90
CA ASP A 242 -7.13 15.42 15.29
C ASP A 242 -7.57 14.34 16.29
N ARG A 243 -8.46 13.45 15.89
CA ARG A 243 -8.87 12.27 16.69
C ARG A 243 -7.72 11.36 17.13
N HIS A 244 -6.55 11.48 16.50
CA HIS A 244 -5.33 10.71 16.83
C HIS A 244 -4.27 11.55 17.55
N SER A 245 -4.56 12.80 17.92
CA SER A 245 -3.58 13.73 18.50
C SER A 245 -2.95 13.19 19.80
N ASP A 246 -3.72 12.55 20.68
CA ASP A 246 -3.18 11.94 21.90
C ASP A 246 -2.22 10.80 21.58
N MET A 247 -2.62 9.89 20.68
CA MET A 247 -1.77 8.79 20.23
C MET A 247 -0.47 9.29 19.61
N VAL A 248 -0.54 10.31 18.75
CA VAL A 248 0.65 10.90 18.10
C VAL A 248 1.59 11.50 19.15
N ARG A 249 1.04 12.22 20.15
CA ARG A 249 1.85 12.76 21.27
C ARG A 249 2.52 11.67 22.10
N ASP A 250 1.82 10.59 22.37
CA ASP A 250 2.39 9.49 23.16
C ASP A 250 3.45 8.69 22.39
N LEU A 251 3.21 8.44 21.10
CA LEU A 251 4.20 7.79 20.24
C LEU A 251 5.46 8.63 20.04
N ALA A 252 5.33 9.94 19.96
CA ALA A 252 6.46 10.85 19.80
C ALA A 252 7.43 10.86 20.98
N LYS A 253 6.95 10.53 22.19
CA LYS A 253 7.77 10.45 23.43
C LYS A 253 8.68 9.21 23.45
N ILE A 254 8.36 8.19 22.64
CA ILE A 254 9.12 6.94 22.63
C ILE A 254 10.39 7.13 21.81
N VAL A 255 11.54 7.04 22.46
CA VAL A 255 12.85 7.28 21.84
C VAL A 255 13.51 5.96 21.43
N ASP A 256 13.49 4.97 22.32
CA ASP A 256 14.12 3.68 22.09
C ASP A 256 13.10 2.69 21.52
N VAL A 257 13.28 2.31 20.28
CA VAL A 257 12.43 1.35 19.57
C VAL A 257 13.30 0.30 18.89
N GLU A 258 12.82 -0.92 18.87
CA GLU A 258 13.43 -2.02 18.12
C GLU A 258 12.65 -2.23 16.81
N ASP A 259 13.39 -2.28 15.71
CA ASP A 259 12.87 -2.64 14.39
C ASP A 259 13.28 -4.06 14.04
N LYS A 260 12.47 -5.03 14.43
CA LYS A 260 12.71 -6.44 14.16
C LYS A 260 12.16 -6.86 12.81
N GLY A 261 12.99 -7.50 12.00
CA GLY A 261 12.58 -8.07 10.72
C GLY A 261 11.77 -9.36 10.87
N PHE A 262 10.72 -9.48 10.06
CA PHE A 262 9.87 -10.68 9.93
C PHE A 262 9.77 -11.05 8.45
N PRO A 263 10.84 -11.66 7.87
CA PRO A 263 10.84 -12.02 6.47
C PRO A 263 9.85 -13.15 6.19
N LEU A 264 9.33 -13.18 4.97
CA LEU A 264 8.52 -14.28 4.46
C LEU A 264 9.38 -15.53 4.40
N GLN A 265 8.90 -16.63 4.99
CA GLN A 265 9.63 -17.89 4.99
C GLN A 265 9.54 -18.62 3.65
N LYS A 266 8.46 -18.39 2.89
CA LYS A 266 8.25 -19.02 1.59
C LYS A 266 9.01 -18.25 0.51
N GLN A 267 9.78 -18.99 -0.28
CA GLN A 267 10.43 -18.50 -1.50
C GLN A 267 9.51 -18.74 -2.70
N PHE A 268 9.46 -17.79 -3.62
CA PHE A 268 8.81 -17.90 -4.92
C PHE A 268 9.88 -17.77 -6.00
N HIS A 269 9.83 -18.65 -7.00
CA HIS A 269 10.79 -18.63 -8.11
C HIS A 269 10.16 -18.15 -9.43
N SER A 270 8.87 -17.87 -9.41
CA SER A 270 8.14 -17.32 -10.55
C SER A 270 6.85 -16.64 -10.11
N LEU A 271 6.33 -15.75 -10.97
CA LEU A 271 5.01 -15.15 -10.77
C LEU A 271 3.91 -16.21 -10.70
N LYS A 272 4.03 -17.27 -11.50
CA LYS A 272 3.07 -18.38 -11.47
C LYS A 272 3.00 -19.07 -10.11
N GLU A 273 4.13 -19.39 -9.49
CA GLU A 273 4.16 -20.00 -8.14
C GLU A 273 3.55 -19.07 -7.08
N PHE A 274 3.80 -17.77 -7.22
CA PHE A 274 3.17 -16.77 -6.37
C PHE A 274 1.65 -16.76 -6.56
N ASP A 275 1.17 -16.68 -7.80
CA ASP A 275 -0.26 -16.65 -8.12
C ASP A 275 -0.98 -17.94 -7.66
N ASP A 276 -0.39 -19.11 -7.88
CA ASP A 276 -0.90 -20.40 -7.38
C ASP A 276 -1.06 -20.36 -5.84
N SER A 277 -0.08 -19.76 -5.14
CA SER A 277 -0.11 -19.64 -3.68
C SER A 277 -1.16 -18.62 -3.20
N VAL A 278 -1.32 -17.52 -3.91
CA VAL A 278 -2.37 -16.52 -3.65
C VAL A 278 -3.76 -17.14 -3.82
N CYS A 279 -3.97 -17.92 -4.89
CA CYS A 279 -5.25 -18.63 -5.12
C CYS A 279 -5.58 -19.62 -4.01
N ILE A 280 -4.60 -20.41 -3.55
CA ILE A 280 -4.78 -21.36 -2.45
C ILE A 280 -5.13 -20.59 -1.17
N LEU A 281 -4.36 -19.55 -0.83
CA LEU A 281 -4.56 -18.79 0.39
C LEU A 281 -5.91 -18.05 0.39
N ALA A 282 -6.32 -17.51 -0.75
CA ALA A 282 -7.63 -16.84 -0.89
C ALA A 282 -8.79 -17.81 -0.69
N LYS A 283 -8.64 -19.05 -1.16
CA LYS A 283 -9.64 -20.11 -0.94
C LYS A 283 -9.71 -20.53 0.53
N GLU A 284 -8.57 -20.77 1.17
CA GLU A 284 -8.53 -21.15 2.59
C GLU A 284 -9.06 -20.02 3.48
N GLU A 285 -8.71 -18.77 3.19
CA GLU A 285 -9.27 -17.59 3.87
C GLU A 285 -10.80 -17.56 3.77
N TYR A 286 -11.33 -17.74 2.55
CA TYR A 286 -12.77 -17.78 2.33
C TYR A 286 -13.45 -18.86 3.17
N LEU A 287 -12.90 -20.08 3.17
CA LEU A 287 -13.45 -21.20 3.96
C LEU A 287 -13.41 -20.91 5.47
N MET A 288 -12.31 -20.34 5.97
CA MET A 288 -12.19 -19.96 7.38
C MET A 288 -13.23 -18.88 7.75
N ARG A 289 -13.39 -17.86 6.91
CA ARG A 289 -14.33 -16.77 7.11
C ARG A 289 -15.81 -17.24 7.10
N GLN A 290 -16.12 -18.30 6.36
CA GLN A 290 -17.48 -18.90 6.35
C GLN A 290 -17.75 -19.77 7.61
N GLN A 291 -16.73 -20.16 8.36
CA GLN A 291 -16.88 -20.97 9.58
C GLN A 291 -17.06 -20.10 10.85
N GLY A 292 -16.94 -18.79 10.75
CA GLY A 292 -17.09 -17.82 11.85
C GLY A 292 -15.78 -17.56 12.54
#